data_1c631bd90bc64621a618b76cfa3745f5
#
_entry.id   1c631bd90bc64621a618b76cfa3745f5
#
_cell.length_a   1.000
_cell.length_b   1.000
_cell.length_c   1.000
_cell.angle_alpha   90.00
_cell.angle_beta   90.00
_cell.angle_gamma   90.00
#
_symmetry.space_group_name_H-M   'P 1'
#
loop_
_entity.id
_entity.type
_entity.pdbx_description
1 polymer ?
#
loop_
_entity_poly.entity_id
_entity_poly.type
_entity_poly.pdbx_seq_one_letter_code
_entity_poly.pdbx_strand_id
1 'polypeptide(L)'
;MQEIEVKILEIDKNCLIKKLKNIWAKKVFDSKIEAFFYKNKDWKKIRLRKTKYWFNMNFKEKIENKNFLENIEFEVNFDNFEQMEKILNWIWFEKYWYSLKNRVSFSLNNEIIFDFDKYENIPDLIEIEAKNEELVKND
;
A
#
# COMPACT_ATOMS: atom_id res chain seq x y z
N MET A 1 -0.03 17.12 -0.34
CA MET A 1 1.36 16.64 -0.36
C MET A 1 1.56 15.66 -1.50
N GLN A 2 2.56 15.90 -2.32
CA GLN A 2 2.86 15.02 -3.45
C GLN A 2 3.68 13.81 -2.98
N GLU A 3 3.20 12.62 -3.26
CA GLU A 3 3.96 11.39 -3.07
C GLU A 3 4.36 10.84 -4.42
N ILE A 4 5.61 10.41 -4.53
CA ILE A 4 6.12 9.78 -5.73
C ILE A 4 6.43 8.33 -5.40
N GLU A 5 5.90 7.43 -6.20
CA GLU A 5 6.05 5.99 -6.01
C GLU A 5 6.69 5.36 -7.25
N VAL A 6 7.67 4.50 -7.01
CA VAL A 6 8.34 3.71 -8.05
C VAL A 6 8.26 2.24 -7.65
N LYS A 7 7.92 1.38 -8.60
CA LYS A 7 7.86 -0.06 -8.40
C LYS A 7 8.90 -0.75 -9.27
N ILE A 8 9.73 -1.61 -8.66
CA ILE A 8 10.75 -2.40 -9.35
C ILE A 8 10.47 -3.88 -9.13
N LEU A 9 10.40 -4.63 -10.23
CA LEU A 9 10.11 -6.07 -10.20
C LEU A 9 11.40 -6.89 -10.27
N GLU A 10 11.31 -8.16 -9.82
CA GLU A 10 12.38 -9.14 -9.92
C GLU A 10 13.69 -8.67 -9.27
N ILE A 11 13.61 -8.25 -8.01
CA ILE A 11 14.75 -7.74 -7.27
C ILE A 11 15.49 -8.84 -6.51
N ASP A 12 16.77 -8.59 -6.19
CA ASP A 12 17.49 -9.36 -5.18
C ASP A 12 17.27 -8.73 -3.80
N LYS A 13 16.28 -9.24 -3.09
CA LYS A 13 15.85 -8.72 -1.79
C LYS A 13 16.99 -8.65 -0.77
N ASN A 14 17.78 -9.72 -0.66
CA ASN A 14 18.85 -9.78 0.35
C ASN A 14 19.95 -8.76 0.09
N CYS A 15 20.32 -8.57 -1.16
CA CYS A 15 21.30 -7.58 -1.56
C CYS A 15 20.84 -6.15 -1.25
N LEU A 16 19.58 -5.83 -1.58
CA LEU A 16 19.01 -4.52 -1.32
C LEU A 16 18.86 -4.22 0.17
N ILE A 17 18.46 -5.21 0.96
CA ILE A 17 18.35 -5.04 2.41
C ILE A 17 19.72 -4.73 3.03
N LYS A 18 20.79 -5.40 2.58
CA LYS A 18 22.12 -5.10 3.04
C LYS A 18 22.52 -3.65 2.74
N LYS A 19 22.21 -3.18 1.52
CA LYS A 19 22.48 -1.80 1.13
C LYS A 19 21.71 -0.81 2.00
N LEU A 20 20.43 -1.10 2.29
CA LEU A 20 19.63 -0.23 3.16
C LEU A 20 20.16 -0.19 4.59
N LYS A 21 20.62 -1.31 5.13
CA LYS A 21 21.27 -1.33 6.46
C LYS A 21 22.55 -0.49 6.48
N ASN A 22 23.31 -0.50 5.41
CA ASN A 22 24.54 0.29 5.31
C ASN A 22 24.28 1.79 5.30
N ILE A 23 23.11 2.24 4.87
CA ILE A 23 22.74 3.67 4.88
C ILE A 23 21.83 4.03 6.07
N TRP A 24 21.74 3.14 7.08
CA TRP A 24 21.02 3.37 8.33
C TRP A 24 19.49 3.45 8.19
N ALA A 25 18.91 2.81 7.18
CA ALA A 25 17.47 2.67 7.08
C ALA A 25 16.97 1.74 8.20
N LYS A 26 15.83 2.07 8.79
CA LYS A 26 15.23 1.32 9.89
C LYS A 26 14.05 0.49 9.40
N LYS A 27 13.97 -0.76 9.86
CA LYS A 27 12.80 -1.59 9.61
C LYS A 27 11.62 -1.05 10.43
N VAL A 28 10.54 -0.68 9.75
CA VAL A 28 9.37 -0.05 10.39
C VAL A 28 8.10 -0.88 10.25
N PHE A 29 8.11 -1.92 9.41
CA PHE A 29 6.95 -2.76 9.20
C PHE A 29 7.37 -4.16 8.76
N ASP A 30 6.69 -5.17 9.28
CA ASP A 30 6.92 -6.57 8.92
C ASP A 30 5.65 -7.37 9.22
N SER A 31 4.84 -7.60 8.20
CA SER A 31 3.56 -8.30 8.38
C SER A 31 3.02 -8.83 7.07
N LYS A 32 2.13 -9.80 7.17
CA LYS A 32 1.20 -10.11 6.09
C LYS A 32 0.22 -8.96 5.96
N ILE A 33 -0.13 -8.65 4.73
CA ILE A 33 -1.20 -7.71 4.41
C ILE A 33 -2.27 -8.46 3.64
N GLU A 34 -3.44 -8.59 4.25
CA GLU A 34 -4.62 -9.08 3.56
C GLU A 34 -5.41 -7.88 3.07
N ALA A 35 -5.71 -7.85 1.78
CA ALA A 35 -6.48 -6.77 1.18
C ALA A 35 -7.79 -7.32 0.61
N PHE A 36 -8.87 -6.71 1.02
CA PHE A 36 -10.23 -7.07 0.61
C PHE A 36 -10.80 -5.90 -0.17
N PHE A 37 -11.17 -6.14 -1.42
CA PHE A 37 -11.64 -5.10 -2.32
C PHE A 37 -13.14 -5.20 -2.52
N TYR A 38 -13.83 -4.10 -2.28
CA TYR A 38 -15.27 -3.97 -2.37
C TYR A 38 -15.66 -2.94 -3.41
N LYS A 39 -16.78 -3.16 -4.05
CA LYS A 39 -17.36 -2.19 -5.01
C LYS A 39 -18.87 -2.15 -4.86
N ASN A 40 -19.47 -1.04 -5.25
CA ASN A 40 -20.91 -0.93 -5.39
C ASN A 40 -21.30 -0.90 -6.88
N LYS A 41 -22.59 -0.79 -7.16
CA LYS A 41 -23.10 -0.75 -8.54
C LYS A 41 -22.65 0.49 -9.34
N ASP A 42 -22.25 1.56 -8.65
CA ASP A 42 -21.74 2.76 -9.29
C ASP A 42 -20.21 2.75 -9.44
N TRP A 43 -19.60 1.57 -9.22
CA TRP A 43 -18.14 1.35 -9.32
C TRP A 43 -17.33 2.17 -8.33
N LYS A 44 -17.92 2.63 -7.26
CA LYS A 44 -17.17 3.16 -6.12
C LYS A 44 -16.45 2.00 -5.46
N LYS A 45 -15.17 2.20 -5.12
CA LYS A 45 -14.32 1.13 -4.60
C LYS A 45 -13.81 1.46 -3.21
N ILE A 46 -13.85 0.46 -2.35
CA ILE A 46 -13.28 0.54 -1.00
C ILE A 46 -12.34 -0.65 -0.83
N ARG A 47 -11.19 -0.39 -0.24
CA ARG A 47 -10.24 -1.43 0.12
C ARG A 47 -10.12 -1.51 1.63
N LEU A 48 -10.33 -2.70 2.19
CA LEU A 48 -10.01 -2.98 3.59
C LEU A 48 -8.70 -3.74 3.64
N ARG A 49 -7.79 -3.32 4.49
CA ARG A 49 -6.54 -4.01 4.73
C ARG A 49 -6.44 -4.47 6.18
N LYS A 50 -5.91 -5.67 6.35
CA LYS A 50 -5.71 -6.29 7.65
C LYS A 50 -4.26 -6.71 7.81
N THR A 51 -3.62 -6.20 8.85
CA THR A 51 -2.25 -6.56 9.21
C THR A 51 -2.21 -6.93 10.69
N LYS A 52 -1.06 -7.39 11.18
CA LYS A 52 -0.92 -7.65 12.61
C LYS A 52 -0.92 -6.39 13.48
N TYR A 53 -0.76 -5.22 12.85
CA TYR A 53 -0.68 -3.94 13.58
C TYR A 53 -1.97 -3.13 13.56
N TRP A 54 -2.76 -3.24 12.46
CA TRP A 54 -3.93 -2.39 12.28
C TRP A 54 -4.89 -2.94 11.22
N PHE A 55 -6.12 -2.43 11.27
CA PHE A 55 -7.10 -2.55 10.20
C PHE A 55 -7.30 -1.17 9.59
N ASN A 56 -7.36 -1.10 8.28
CA ASN A 56 -7.37 0.14 7.54
C ASN A 56 -8.41 0.10 6.42
N MET A 57 -9.15 1.21 6.26
CA MET A 57 -10.08 1.38 5.15
C MET A 57 -9.58 2.51 4.27
N ASN A 58 -9.57 2.27 2.97
CA ASN A 58 -9.12 3.22 1.98
C ASN A 58 -10.19 3.36 0.90
N PHE A 59 -10.61 4.60 0.65
CA PHE A 59 -11.47 4.97 -0.46
C PHE A 59 -10.68 5.85 -1.41
N LYS A 60 -10.67 5.46 -2.68
CA LYS A 60 -9.92 6.18 -3.71
C LYS A 60 -10.83 6.43 -4.90
N GLU A 61 -10.88 7.66 -5.37
CA GLU A 61 -11.65 8.04 -6.55
C GLU A 61 -10.80 8.89 -7.48
N LYS A 62 -10.87 8.58 -8.77
CA LYS A 62 -10.19 9.36 -9.79
C LYS A 62 -11.05 10.55 -10.19
N ILE A 63 -10.44 11.72 -10.22
CA ILE A 63 -11.07 12.93 -10.74
C ILE A 63 -10.34 13.34 -12.00
N GLU A 64 -11.07 13.45 -13.12
CA GLU A 64 -10.51 13.98 -14.35
C GLU A 64 -10.47 15.48 -14.29
N ASN A 65 -9.30 16.04 -14.50
CA ASN A 65 -9.09 17.47 -14.67
C ASN A 65 -8.61 17.71 -16.10
N LYS A 66 -8.75 18.94 -16.59
CA LYS A 66 -8.38 19.30 -17.97
C LYS A 66 -6.95 18.95 -18.35
N ASN A 67 -6.03 18.90 -17.39
CA ASN A 67 -4.60 18.73 -17.64
C ASN A 67 -3.99 17.46 -17.05
N PHE A 68 -4.66 16.77 -16.10
CA PHE A 68 -4.13 15.59 -15.44
C PHE A 68 -5.21 14.82 -14.69
N LEU A 69 -4.86 13.58 -14.30
CA LEU A 69 -5.71 12.74 -13.45
C LEU A 69 -5.33 12.98 -12.00
N GLU A 70 -6.29 13.39 -11.19
CA GLU A 70 -6.14 13.46 -9.74
C GLU A 70 -6.88 12.31 -9.08
N ASN A 71 -6.34 11.85 -7.94
CA ASN A 71 -7.04 10.91 -7.07
C ASN A 71 -7.43 11.62 -5.79
N ILE A 72 -8.69 11.45 -5.39
CA ILE A 72 -9.10 11.74 -4.02
C ILE A 72 -8.93 10.44 -3.25
N GLU A 73 -8.28 10.52 -2.09
CA GLU A 73 -8.04 9.36 -1.24
C GLU A 73 -8.41 9.69 0.19
N PHE A 74 -9.23 8.85 0.80
CA PHE A 74 -9.59 8.93 2.20
C PHE A 74 -9.18 7.63 2.87
N GLU A 75 -8.49 7.73 3.99
CA GLU A 75 -7.98 6.58 4.71
C GLU A 75 -8.29 6.71 6.19
N VAL A 76 -8.75 5.62 6.80
CA VAL A 76 -9.08 5.59 8.21
C VAL A 76 -8.73 4.23 8.80
N ASN A 77 -8.17 4.22 10.00
CA ASN A 77 -7.96 3.00 10.76
C ASN A 77 -9.20 2.70 11.61
N PHE A 78 -9.48 1.42 11.81
CA PHE A 78 -10.61 0.97 12.62
C PHE A 78 -10.21 -0.28 13.41
N ASP A 79 -11.03 -0.67 14.38
CA ASP A 79 -10.69 -1.73 15.34
C ASP A 79 -11.55 -2.99 15.26
N ASN A 80 -12.63 -2.99 14.48
CA ASN A 80 -13.51 -4.15 14.35
C ASN A 80 -13.76 -4.50 12.89
N PHE A 81 -12.97 -5.45 12.39
CA PHE A 81 -12.99 -5.83 10.99
C PHE A 81 -14.33 -6.47 10.58
N GLU A 82 -14.85 -7.35 11.42
CA GLU A 82 -16.09 -8.07 11.14
C GLU A 82 -17.29 -7.12 11.02
N GLN A 83 -17.39 -6.14 11.91
CA GLN A 83 -18.44 -5.13 11.83
C GLN A 83 -18.31 -4.24 10.60
N MET A 84 -17.09 -3.89 10.24
CA MET A 84 -16.87 -3.09 9.04
C MET A 84 -17.33 -3.83 7.79
N GLU A 85 -17.05 -5.13 7.69
CA GLU A 85 -17.56 -5.93 6.58
C GLU A 85 -19.08 -5.98 6.54
N LYS A 86 -19.73 -6.11 7.70
CA LYS A 86 -21.19 -6.10 7.79
C LYS A 86 -21.76 -4.75 7.33
N ILE A 87 -21.15 -3.65 7.73
CA ILE A 87 -21.59 -2.31 7.30
C ILE A 87 -21.50 -2.20 5.78
N LEU A 88 -20.41 -2.62 5.18
CA LEU A 88 -20.25 -2.56 3.72
C LEU A 88 -21.30 -3.38 3.00
N ASN A 89 -21.63 -4.58 3.50
CA ASN A 89 -22.69 -5.40 2.92
C ASN A 89 -24.06 -4.73 3.04
N TRP A 90 -24.34 -4.09 4.17
CA TRP A 90 -25.61 -3.40 4.40
C TRP A 90 -25.82 -2.19 3.49
N ILE A 91 -24.75 -1.54 3.07
CA ILE A 91 -24.82 -0.40 2.14
C ILE A 91 -24.53 -0.79 0.69
N TRP A 92 -24.67 -2.09 0.39
CA TRP A 92 -24.60 -2.68 -0.95
C TRP A 92 -23.21 -2.62 -1.61
N PHE A 93 -22.14 -2.67 -0.83
CA PHE A 93 -20.82 -2.96 -1.36
C PHE A 93 -20.60 -4.48 -1.36
N GLU A 94 -20.07 -4.99 -2.47
CA GLU A 94 -19.76 -6.40 -2.64
C GLU A 94 -18.28 -6.61 -2.75
N LYS A 95 -17.76 -7.65 -2.05
CA LYS A 95 -16.38 -8.05 -2.17
C LYS A 95 -16.16 -8.70 -3.53
N TYR A 96 -15.21 -8.19 -4.31
CA TYR A 96 -14.91 -8.73 -5.64
C TYR A 96 -13.49 -9.23 -5.79
N TRP A 97 -12.59 -8.92 -4.88
CA TRP A 97 -11.21 -9.33 -4.97
C TRP A 97 -10.59 -9.46 -3.58
N TYR A 98 -9.63 -10.38 -3.47
CA TYR A 98 -8.83 -10.58 -2.27
C TYR A 98 -7.38 -10.73 -2.68
N SER A 99 -6.46 -10.13 -1.93
CA SER A 99 -5.04 -10.25 -2.19
C SER A 99 -4.31 -10.44 -0.87
N LEU A 100 -3.26 -11.26 -0.92
CA LEU A 100 -2.40 -11.52 0.23
C LEU A 100 -0.96 -11.32 -0.18
N LYS A 101 -0.22 -10.54 0.60
CA LYS A 101 1.21 -10.38 0.42
C LYS A 101 1.91 -10.30 1.76
N ASN A 102 3.21 -10.56 1.75
CA ASN A 102 4.08 -10.29 2.90
C ASN A 102 4.85 -9.02 2.59
N ARG A 103 4.83 -8.07 3.50
CA ARG A 103 5.54 -6.79 3.34
C ARG A 103 6.55 -6.60 4.47
N VAL A 104 7.76 -6.20 4.09
CA VAL A 104 8.77 -5.71 5.01
C VAL A 104 9.14 -4.31 4.54
N SER A 105 9.06 -3.32 5.42
CA SER A 105 9.30 -1.93 5.06
C SER A 105 10.45 -1.35 5.85
N PHE A 106 11.26 -0.55 5.17
CA PHE A 106 12.36 0.22 5.76
C PHE A 106 12.12 1.70 5.51
N SER A 107 12.46 2.51 6.51
CA SER A 107 12.35 3.97 6.41
C SER A 107 13.74 4.60 6.49
N LEU A 108 14.01 5.54 5.61
CA LEU A 108 15.23 6.36 5.62
C LEU A 108 14.86 7.79 5.97
N ASN A 109 15.28 8.26 7.15
CA ASN A 109 15.07 9.62 7.64
C ASN A 109 13.59 10.08 7.62
N ASN A 110 12.64 9.15 7.69
CA ASN A 110 11.21 9.43 7.58
C ASN A 110 10.77 10.11 6.27
N GLU A 111 11.63 10.11 5.27
CA GLU A 111 11.36 10.75 3.97
C GLU A 111 11.15 9.76 2.85
N ILE A 112 11.84 8.61 2.91
CA ILE A 112 11.76 7.57 1.89
C ILE A 112 11.36 6.27 2.57
N ILE A 113 10.37 5.57 1.98
CA ILE A 113 9.93 4.27 2.45
C ILE A 113 10.18 3.25 1.34
N PHE A 114 10.82 2.14 1.73
CA PHE A 114 11.11 1.01 0.85
C PHE A 114 10.24 -0.16 1.28
N ASP A 115 9.26 -0.53 0.47
CA ASP A 115 8.36 -1.64 0.73
C ASP A 115 8.78 -2.85 -0.09
N PHE A 116 9.26 -3.91 0.58
CA PHE A 116 9.56 -5.19 -0.06
C PHE A 116 8.32 -6.07 0.02
N ASP A 117 7.71 -6.33 -1.12
CA ASP A 117 6.47 -7.10 -1.21
C ASP A 117 6.72 -8.46 -1.86
N LYS A 118 6.12 -9.50 -1.27
CA LYS A 118 6.15 -10.85 -1.79
C LYS A 118 4.73 -11.38 -1.91
N TYR A 119 4.31 -11.64 -3.15
CA TYR A 119 3.07 -12.36 -3.47
C TYR A 119 3.41 -13.80 -3.78
N GLU A 120 2.43 -14.70 -3.64
CA GLU A 120 2.58 -16.09 -4.03
C GLU A 120 2.84 -16.20 -5.54
N ASN A 121 3.85 -16.99 -5.93
CA ASN A 121 4.22 -17.25 -7.33
C ASN A 121 4.68 -16.03 -8.13
N ILE A 122 5.03 -14.94 -7.45
CA ILE A 122 5.56 -13.75 -8.09
C ILE A 122 6.93 -13.45 -7.49
N PRO A 123 7.95 -13.09 -8.30
CA PRO A 123 9.25 -12.70 -7.75
C PRO A 123 9.13 -11.50 -6.79
N ASP A 124 10.09 -11.39 -5.88
CA ASP A 124 10.14 -10.27 -4.95
C ASP A 124 10.15 -8.94 -5.72
N LEU A 125 9.42 -7.96 -5.18
CA LEU A 125 9.40 -6.62 -5.74
C LEU A 125 9.62 -5.58 -4.65
N ILE A 126 9.99 -4.38 -5.06
CA ILE A 126 10.12 -3.24 -4.16
C ILE A 126 9.31 -2.06 -4.68
N GLU A 127 8.59 -1.40 -3.76
CA GLU A 127 7.99 -0.10 -4.00
C GLU A 127 8.77 0.94 -3.20
N ILE A 128 9.10 2.04 -3.84
CA ILE A 128 9.83 3.14 -3.22
C ILE A 128 8.92 4.36 -3.23
N GLU A 129 8.59 4.87 -2.06
CA GLU A 129 7.78 6.08 -1.91
C GLU A 129 8.63 7.19 -1.34
N ALA A 130 8.56 8.37 -1.94
CA ALA A 130 9.28 9.54 -1.48
C ALA A 130 8.42 10.80 -1.62
N LYS A 131 8.79 11.82 -0.86
CA LYS A 131 8.07 13.10 -0.90
C LYS A 131 8.33 13.89 -2.16
N ASN A 132 9.44 13.63 -2.85
CA ASN A 132 9.75 14.27 -4.12
C ASN A 132 10.60 13.36 -5.01
N GLU A 133 10.65 13.68 -6.31
CA GLU A 133 11.32 12.89 -7.33
C GLU A 133 12.83 12.74 -7.13
N GLU A 134 13.49 13.76 -6.62
CA GLU A 134 14.95 13.69 -6.35
C GLU A 134 15.31 12.61 -5.34
N LEU A 135 14.51 12.45 -4.29
CA LEU A 135 14.74 11.43 -3.28
C LEU A 135 14.63 10.02 -3.86
N VAL A 136 13.71 9.79 -4.78
CA VAL A 136 13.57 8.50 -5.46
C VAL A 136 14.76 8.20 -6.35
N LYS A 137 15.27 9.19 -7.08
CA LYS A 137 16.41 9.03 -7.99
C LYS A 137 17.73 8.72 -7.29
N ASN A 138 17.90 9.16 -6.05
CA ASN A 138 19.10 8.93 -5.28
C ASN A 138 19.21 7.53 -4.68
N ASP A 139 18.31 6.66 -5.02
CA ASP A 139 18.22 5.34 -4.40
C ASP A 139 18.64 4.19 -5.32
#